data_6705fdb0c3e1b709cefee74e933f9c62
#
_entry.id   6705fdb0c3e1b709cefee74e933f9c62
#
_cell.length_a   1.000
_cell.length_b   1.000
_cell.length_c   1.000
_cell.angle_alpha   90.00
_cell.angle_beta   90.00
_cell.angle_gamma   90.00
#
_symmetry.space_group_name_H-M   'P 1'
#
loop_
_entity.id
_entity.type
_entity.pdbx_description
1 polymer ?
#
loop_
_entity_poly.entity_id
_entity_poly.type
_entity_poly.pdbx_seq_one_letter_code
_entity_poly.pdbx_strand_id
1 'polypeptide(L)'
;KSIQAEEKLTRIYPQRNLFSHIIGQIDDDNIGISGLEKSLDKRLRNNKNSIQLTVGEDIQFLIREELLKYNKIFSTKGSAAILMNVNNGEIISIISLPDFDLNKRTNITDTNYINRVTKGVYELGSVFKTFTLAAGIHEGLVEPETEFKNLEKNIQCGKYTISEYDKKIPSDLTAEQILIRSGHIGSVRIGQPSGLEKFKKVMNELTLIKSL
;
A
#
# COMPACT_ATOMS: atom_id res chain seq x y z
N LYS A 1 -3.98 -46.13 30.80
CA LYS A 1 -3.33 -44.86 30.33
C LYS A 1 -3.82 -43.77 31.24
N SER A 2 -2.91 -43.15 32.01
CA SER A 2 -3.20 -41.99 32.81
C SER A 2 -3.21 -40.75 31.91
N ILE A 3 -4.18 -39.87 32.07
CA ILE A 3 -4.25 -38.57 31.43
C ILE A 3 -3.61 -37.57 32.43
N GLN A 4 -2.60 -36.85 31.97
CA GLN A 4 -1.97 -35.77 32.73
C GLN A 4 -2.41 -34.46 32.10
N ALA A 5 -2.95 -33.56 32.88
CA ALA A 5 -3.33 -32.21 32.44
C ALA A 5 -2.19 -31.25 32.79
N GLU A 6 -1.79 -30.44 31.82
CA GLU A 6 -0.85 -29.34 32.04
C GLU A 6 -1.55 -28.00 31.75
N GLU A 7 -1.32 -27.04 32.65
CA GLU A 7 -1.77 -25.66 32.42
C GLU A 7 -0.81 -24.97 31.43
N LYS A 8 -1.38 -24.41 30.36
CA LYS A 8 -0.62 -23.65 29.37
C LYS A 8 -1.25 -22.28 29.19
N LEU A 9 -0.46 -21.22 29.39
CA LEU A 9 -0.86 -19.88 29.02
C LEU A 9 -0.97 -19.78 27.50
N THR A 10 -2.08 -19.20 27.02
CA THR A 10 -2.30 -18.99 25.59
C THR A 10 -2.80 -17.59 25.32
N ARG A 11 -2.49 -17.06 24.14
CA ARG A 11 -3.05 -15.81 23.65
C ARG A 11 -4.49 -16.01 23.21
N ILE A 12 -5.34 -15.04 23.55
CA ILE A 12 -6.71 -14.92 23.04
C ILE A 12 -6.78 -13.61 22.27
N TYR A 13 -7.30 -13.68 21.07
CA TYR A 13 -7.50 -12.53 20.17
C TYR A 13 -9.00 -12.22 20.06
N PRO A 14 -9.54 -11.29 20.88
CA PRO A 14 -10.99 -11.03 20.91
C PRO A 14 -11.57 -10.63 19.57
N GLN A 15 -10.84 -9.86 18.78
CA GLN A 15 -11.26 -9.35 17.48
C GLN A 15 -11.01 -10.31 16.31
N ARG A 16 -10.50 -11.52 16.59
CA ARG A 16 -10.33 -12.60 15.63
C ARG A 16 -9.63 -12.16 14.32
N ASN A 17 -10.44 -11.96 13.25
CA ASN A 17 -9.96 -11.61 11.90
C ASN A 17 -9.57 -10.14 11.77
N LEU A 18 -10.22 -9.23 12.50
CA LEU A 18 -10.18 -7.80 12.24
C LEU A 18 -8.77 -7.21 12.22
N PHE A 19 -7.89 -7.73 13.06
CA PHE A 19 -6.50 -7.28 13.18
C PHE A 19 -5.47 -8.35 12.83
N SER A 20 -5.87 -9.40 12.09
CA SER A 20 -5.01 -10.57 11.85
C SER A 20 -3.64 -10.21 11.30
N HIS A 21 -3.57 -9.36 10.29
CA HIS A 21 -2.31 -8.97 9.66
C HIS A 21 -1.53 -7.89 10.41
N ILE A 22 -2.16 -7.19 11.36
CA ILE A 22 -1.49 -6.21 12.23
C ILE A 22 -0.89 -6.91 13.43
N ILE A 23 -1.72 -7.63 14.18
CA ILE A 23 -1.30 -8.32 15.41
C ILE A 23 -0.34 -9.46 15.06
N GLY A 24 -0.71 -10.28 14.07
CA GLY A 24 0.08 -11.44 13.72
C GLY A 24 -0.14 -12.61 14.68
N GLN A 25 0.81 -13.53 14.69
CA GLN A 25 0.69 -14.81 15.41
C GLN A 25 1.91 -15.10 16.27
N ILE A 26 1.67 -15.99 17.23
CA ILE A 26 2.70 -16.64 18.05
C ILE A 26 2.78 -18.13 17.70
N ASP A 27 3.90 -18.76 17.99
CA ASP A 27 4.06 -20.21 17.94
C ASP A 27 3.50 -20.91 19.21
N ASP A 28 3.76 -22.21 19.33
CA ASP A 28 3.32 -23.00 20.48
C ASP A 28 4.05 -22.68 21.77
N ASP A 29 5.21 -22.04 21.68
CA ASP A 29 6.01 -21.56 22.81
C ASP A 29 5.72 -20.11 23.18
N ASN A 30 4.65 -19.53 22.63
CA ASN A 30 4.25 -18.13 22.76
C ASN A 30 5.30 -17.12 22.25
N ILE A 31 6.11 -17.50 21.25
CA ILE A 31 7.06 -16.62 20.58
C ILE A 31 6.38 -16.00 19.36
N GLY A 32 6.53 -14.69 19.18
CA GLY A 32 5.94 -13.99 18.05
C GLY A 32 6.57 -14.38 16.72
N ILE A 33 5.78 -14.89 15.76
CA ILE A 33 6.23 -15.33 14.44
C ILE A 33 5.84 -14.37 13.31
N SER A 34 4.84 -13.52 13.51
CA SER A 34 4.42 -12.52 12.53
C SER A 34 3.84 -11.27 13.19
N GLY A 35 3.69 -10.20 12.40
CA GLY A 35 3.04 -8.94 12.83
C GLY A 35 3.69 -8.29 14.06
N LEU A 36 2.87 -7.64 14.86
CA LEU A 36 3.30 -6.99 16.10
C LEU A 36 3.74 -7.99 17.17
N GLU A 37 3.14 -9.18 17.21
CA GLU A 37 3.60 -10.27 18.11
C GLU A 37 5.08 -10.56 17.88
N LYS A 38 5.54 -10.59 16.61
CA LYS A 38 6.96 -10.77 16.28
C LYS A 38 7.80 -9.53 16.55
N SER A 39 7.38 -8.39 16.08
CA SER A 39 8.19 -7.16 16.15
C SER A 39 8.35 -6.65 17.57
N LEU A 40 7.38 -6.92 18.43
CA LEU A 40 7.36 -6.50 19.84
C LEU A 40 7.49 -7.67 20.83
N ASP A 41 7.89 -8.87 20.36
CA ASP A 41 7.93 -10.10 21.16
C ASP A 41 8.64 -9.92 22.51
N LYS A 42 9.84 -9.37 22.52
CA LYS A 42 10.59 -9.10 23.75
C LYS A 42 9.84 -8.17 24.70
N ARG A 43 9.19 -7.13 24.17
CA ARG A 43 8.45 -6.16 24.97
C ARG A 43 7.16 -6.79 25.53
N LEU A 44 6.44 -7.56 24.72
CA LEU A 44 5.21 -8.23 25.12
C LEU A 44 5.44 -9.32 26.19
N ARG A 45 6.58 -10.01 26.14
CA ARG A 45 6.92 -11.04 27.15
C ARG A 45 7.48 -10.47 28.44
N ASN A 46 8.25 -9.39 28.35
CA ASN A 46 8.97 -8.83 29.50
C ASN A 46 8.24 -7.70 30.21
N ASN A 47 7.20 -7.12 29.61
CA ASN A 47 6.49 -5.97 30.14
C ASN A 47 5.02 -6.31 30.41
N LYS A 48 4.53 -5.99 31.60
CA LYS A 48 3.13 -6.18 32.00
C LYS A 48 2.21 -5.05 31.51
N ASN A 49 2.78 -3.96 31.00
CA ASN A 49 2.00 -2.82 30.54
C ASN A 49 1.41 -3.06 29.15
N SER A 50 0.17 -2.65 28.95
CA SER A 50 -0.48 -2.69 27.62
C SER A 50 0.26 -1.81 26.63
N ILE A 51 0.18 -2.19 25.34
CA ILE A 51 0.71 -1.40 24.23
C ILE A 51 -0.49 -0.78 23.53
N GLN A 52 -0.54 0.55 23.51
CA GLN A 52 -1.53 1.30 22.76
C GLN A 52 -1.10 1.40 21.31
N LEU A 53 -2.03 1.07 20.39
CA LEU A 53 -1.86 1.21 18.95
C LEU A 53 -2.64 2.44 18.46
N THR A 54 -2.27 2.94 17.28
CA THR A 54 -2.96 4.05 16.61
C THR A 54 -4.17 3.60 15.80
N VAL A 55 -4.29 2.29 15.54
CA VAL A 55 -5.42 1.74 14.76
C VAL A 55 -6.72 1.81 15.54
N GLY A 56 -7.76 2.37 14.89
CA GLY A 56 -9.11 2.49 15.44
C GLY A 56 -9.97 1.29 15.05
N GLU A 57 -10.64 0.67 16.04
CA GLU A 57 -11.44 -0.53 15.81
C GLU A 57 -12.62 -0.26 14.87
N ASP A 58 -13.36 0.81 15.07
CA ASP A 58 -14.55 1.17 14.28
C ASP A 58 -14.17 1.41 12.81
N ILE A 59 -13.12 2.17 12.57
CA ILE A 59 -12.63 2.46 11.21
C ILE A 59 -12.07 1.20 10.56
N GLN A 60 -11.34 0.39 11.30
CA GLN A 60 -10.82 -0.90 10.83
C GLN A 60 -11.96 -1.80 10.36
N PHE A 61 -13.01 -1.93 11.19
CA PHE A 61 -14.20 -2.70 10.87
C PHE A 61 -14.92 -2.17 9.62
N LEU A 62 -15.17 -0.87 9.56
CA LEU A 62 -15.87 -0.24 8.44
C LEU A 62 -15.14 -0.47 7.10
N ILE A 63 -13.85 -0.21 7.05
CA ILE A 63 -13.05 -0.40 5.82
C ILE A 63 -13.02 -1.88 5.43
N ARG A 64 -12.90 -2.78 6.41
CA ARG A 64 -12.92 -4.22 6.16
C ARG A 64 -14.23 -4.68 5.50
N GLU A 65 -15.37 -4.26 6.05
CA GLU A 65 -16.69 -4.64 5.51
C GLU A 65 -16.91 -4.10 4.09
N GLU A 66 -16.51 -2.87 3.82
CA GLU A 66 -16.59 -2.32 2.46
C GLU A 66 -15.68 -3.09 1.48
N LEU A 67 -14.45 -3.42 1.85
CA LEU A 67 -13.58 -4.23 1.01
C LEU A 67 -14.15 -5.62 0.75
N LEU A 68 -14.73 -6.29 1.74
CA LEU A 68 -15.39 -7.59 1.59
C LEU A 68 -16.56 -7.52 0.60
N LYS A 69 -17.36 -6.47 0.68
CA LYS A 69 -18.47 -6.22 -0.24
C LYS A 69 -17.98 -6.07 -1.68
N TYR A 70 -16.97 -5.22 -1.90
CA TYR A 70 -16.41 -5.00 -3.25
C TYR A 70 -15.63 -6.21 -3.77
N ASN A 71 -14.97 -6.97 -2.92
CA ASN A 71 -14.35 -8.24 -3.32
C ASN A 71 -15.36 -9.22 -3.92
N LYS A 72 -16.58 -9.27 -3.38
CA LYS A 72 -17.66 -10.07 -3.94
C LYS A 72 -18.14 -9.53 -5.29
N ILE A 73 -18.35 -8.21 -5.38
CA ILE A 73 -18.85 -7.55 -6.61
C ILE A 73 -17.86 -7.76 -7.76
N PHE A 74 -16.57 -7.59 -7.52
CA PHE A 74 -15.54 -7.67 -8.55
C PHE A 74 -14.84 -9.03 -8.63
N SER A 75 -15.25 -10.00 -7.81
CA SER A 75 -14.63 -11.34 -7.76
C SER A 75 -13.11 -11.27 -7.61
N THR A 76 -12.61 -10.39 -6.74
CA THR A 76 -11.17 -10.16 -6.57
C THR A 76 -10.50 -11.30 -5.82
N LYS A 77 -9.24 -11.58 -6.15
CA LYS A 77 -8.41 -12.56 -5.43
C LYS A 77 -7.95 -12.05 -4.05
N GLY A 78 -7.99 -10.76 -3.85
CA GLY A 78 -7.63 -10.10 -2.61
C GLY A 78 -7.65 -8.59 -2.78
N SER A 79 -7.66 -7.88 -1.66
CA SER A 79 -7.62 -6.42 -1.60
C SER A 79 -6.86 -5.95 -0.37
N ALA A 80 -6.45 -4.70 -0.39
CA ALA A 80 -5.80 -4.07 0.74
C ALA A 80 -6.16 -2.59 0.80
N ALA A 81 -6.18 -2.05 2.01
CA ALA A 81 -6.34 -0.62 2.25
C ALA A 81 -5.47 -0.19 3.42
N ILE A 82 -5.00 1.04 3.36
CA ILE A 82 -4.34 1.73 4.45
C ILE A 82 -4.94 3.12 4.59
N LEU A 83 -5.24 3.51 5.82
CA LEU A 83 -5.64 4.86 6.18
C LEU A 83 -4.60 5.44 7.13
N MET A 84 -4.04 6.58 6.75
CA MET A 84 -2.98 7.24 7.49
C MET A 84 -3.30 8.72 7.71
N ASN A 85 -2.96 9.22 8.88
CA ASN A 85 -3.00 10.65 9.16
C ASN A 85 -1.77 11.30 8.51
N VAL A 86 -2.01 12.15 7.53
CA VAL A 86 -0.94 12.80 6.75
C VAL A 86 -0.11 13.82 7.55
N ASN A 87 -0.63 14.31 8.69
CA ASN A 87 0.07 15.32 9.50
C ASN A 87 1.15 14.70 10.41
N ASN A 88 0.95 13.45 10.84
CA ASN A 88 1.84 12.81 11.83
C ASN A 88 2.29 11.39 11.44
N GLY A 89 1.77 10.85 10.32
CA GLY A 89 2.12 9.52 9.83
C GLY A 89 1.49 8.35 10.61
N GLU A 90 0.56 8.61 11.54
CA GLU A 90 -0.12 7.54 12.29
C GLU A 90 -1.00 6.70 11.38
N ILE A 91 -0.84 5.39 11.47
CA ILE A 91 -1.71 4.42 10.78
C ILE A 91 -3.00 4.27 11.58
N ILE A 92 -4.10 4.71 11.00
CA ILE A 92 -5.44 4.65 11.60
C ILE A 92 -6.13 3.32 11.28
N SER A 93 -5.86 2.76 10.08
CA SER A 93 -6.37 1.45 9.66
C SER A 93 -5.43 0.81 8.65
N ILE A 94 -5.33 -0.50 8.70
CA ILE A 94 -4.58 -1.30 7.74
C ILE A 94 -5.28 -2.65 7.55
N ILE A 95 -5.82 -2.88 6.37
CA ILE A 95 -6.57 -4.08 6.01
C ILE A 95 -5.86 -4.83 4.89
N SER A 96 -5.80 -6.13 5.00
CA SER A 96 -5.39 -7.05 3.94
C SER A 96 -6.39 -8.20 3.88
N LEU A 97 -6.93 -8.48 2.69
CA LEU A 97 -7.88 -9.56 2.46
C LEU A 97 -7.35 -10.52 1.38
N PRO A 98 -7.63 -11.84 1.50
CA PRO A 98 -8.35 -12.50 2.58
C PRO A 98 -7.60 -12.45 3.91
N ASP A 99 -8.35 -12.38 4.99
CA ASP A 99 -7.85 -12.44 6.35
C ASP A 99 -8.08 -13.83 6.99
N PHE A 100 -7.71 -13.99 8.23
CA PHE A 100 -7.83 -15.25 8.96
C PHE A 100 -8.11 -15.01 10.45
N ASP A 101 -8.76 -15.98 11.11
CA ASP A 101 -9.03 -15.94 12.55
C ASP A 101 -7.75 -16.29 13.33
N LEU A 102 -7.24 -15.33 14.09
CA LEU A 102 -6.02 -15.49 14.90
C LEU A 102 -6.11 -16.60 15.96
N ASN A 103 -7.33 -16.94 16.40
CA ASN A 103 -7.55 -18.02 17.36
C ASN A 103 -7.60 -19.40 16.69
N LYS A 104 -7.67 -19.46 15.35
CA LYS A 104 -7.68 -20.70 14.58
C LYS A 104 -6.36 -20.92 13.88
N ARG A 105 -5.58 -21.87 14.34
CA ARG A 105 -4.23 -22.15 13.81
C ARG A 105 -4.20 -23.19 12.68
N THR A 106 -5.36 -23.69 12.24
CA THR A 106 -5.43 -24.78 11.25
C THR A 106 -5.63 -24.24 9.84
N ASN A 107 -4.87 -24.80 8.90
CA ASN A 107 -5.09 -24.67 7.44
C ASN A 107 -5.14 -23.23 6.89
N ILE A 108 -4.32 -22.33 7.43
CA ILE A 108 -4.20 -21.00 6.85
C ILE A 108 -3.32 -21.12 5.61
N THR A 109 -3.86 -20.77 4.46
CA THR A 109 -3.12 -20.77 3.19
C THR A 109 -2.13 -19.62 3.15
N ASP A 110 -1.05 -19.75 2.40
CA ASP A 110 -0.04 -18.70 2.19
C ASP A 110 -0.67 -17.38 1.72
N THR A 111 -1.72 -17.47 0.91
CA THR A 111 -2.46 -16.31 0.40
C THR A 111 -3.18 -15.51 1.49
N ASN A 112 -3.60 -16.16 2.58
CA ASN A 112 -4.24 -15.51 3.71
C ASN A 112 -3.23 -14.86 4.65
N TYR A 113 -2.01 -15.42 4.75
CA TYR A 113 -0.95 -14.88 5.62
C TYR A 113 -0.30 -13.61 5.09
N ILE A 114 -0.35 -13.39 3.78
CA ILE A 114 0.32 -12.24 3.18
C ILE A 114 -0.40 -10.95 3.58
N ASN A 115 0.30 -10.11 4.32
CA ASN A 115 -0.12 -8.71 4.47
C ASN A 115 0.16 -7.96 3.17
N ARG A 116 -0.88 -7.76 2.36
CA ARG A 116 -0.78 -7.14 1.04
C ARG A 116 -0.37 -5.67 1.08
N VAL A 117 -0.58 -5.01 2.20
CA VAL A 117 -0.14 -3.61 2.37
C VAL A 117 1.38 -3.52 2.51
N THR A 118 1.99 -4.44 3.25
CA THR A 118 3.43 -4.35 3.58
C THR A 118 4.32 -5.25 2.73
N LYS A 119 3.76 -6.30 2.12
CA LYS A 119 4.50 -7.29 1.31
C LYS A 119 4.00 -7.42 -0.11
N GLY A 120 2.86 -6.81 -0.44
CA GLY A 120 2.34 -6.83 -1.80
C GLY A 120 3.23 -6.02 -2.74
N VAL A 121 3.47 -6.54 -3.93
CA VAL A 121 4.15 -5.84 -5.02
C VAL A 121 3.14 -5.61 -6.13
N TYR A 122 2.96 -4.35 -6.51
CA TYR A 122 1.93 -3.94 -7.46
C TYR A 122 2.53 -3.06 -8.55
N GLU A 123 2.00 -3.19 -9.77
CA GLU A 123 2.21 -2.22 -10.82
C GLU A 123 1.33 -0.99 -10.52
N LEU A 124 1.95 0.13 -10.16
CA LEU A 124 1.23 1.35 -9.78
C LEU A 124 0.44 1.95 -10.93
N GLY A 125 0.83 1.67 -12.17
CA GLY A 125 0.18 2.19 -13.36
C GLY A 125 0.12 3.72 -13.34
N SER A 126 -1.05 4.27 -13.64
CA SER A 126 -1.26 5.72 -13.71
C SER A 126 -1.14 6.45 -12.38
N VAL A 127 -1.18 5.76 -11.24
CA VAL A 127 -0.90 6.38 -9.93
C VAL A 127 0.52 6.92 -9.89
N PHE A 128 1.46 6.29 -10.60
CA PHE A 128 2.85 6.76 -10.68
C PHE A 128 3.01 8.14 -11.33
N LYS A 129 2.04 8.59 -12.11
CA LYS A 129 2.05 9.93 -12.73
C LYS A 129 1.99 11.08 -11.70
N THR A 130 1.41 10.83 -10.52
CA THR A 130 1.44 11.80 -9.40
C THR A 130 2.87 12.07 -8.95
N PHE A 131 3.71 11.04 -8.89
CA PHE A 131 5.12 11.20 -8.55
C PHE A 131 5.90 11.91 -9.65
N THR A 132 5.53 11.67 -10.92
CA THR A 132 6.14 12.37 -12.06
C THR A 132 5.85 13.87 -12.00
N LEU A 133 4.59 14.24 -11.75
CA LEU A 133 4.21 15.65 -11.59
C LEU A 133 4.85 16.28 -10.35
N ALA A 134 4.83 15.56 -9.22
CA ALA A 134 5.45 16.03 -7.98
C ALA A 134 6.97 16.30 -8.16
N ALA A 135 7.67 15.42 -8.87
CA ALA A 135 9.08 15.64 -9.20
C ALA A 135 9.29 16.87 -10.06
N GLY A 136 8.44 17.10 -11.08
CA GLY A 136 8.50 18.29 -11.93
C GLY A 136 8.27 19.58 -11.16
N ILE A 137 7.31 19.59 -10.23
CA ILE A 137 7.02 20.75 -9.35
C ILE A 137 8.17 20.96 -8.36
N HIS A 138 8.65 19.90 -7.73
CA HIS A 138 9.75 19.99 -6.75
C HIS A 138 11.03 20.58 -7.35
N GLU A 139 11.34 20.23 -8.59
CA GLU A 139 12.50 20.75 -9.33
C GLU A 139 12.25 22.15 -9.94
N GLY A 140 11.07 22.74 -9.73
CA GLY A 140 10.70 24.05 -10.28
C GLY A 140 10.60 24.08 -11.82
N LEU A 141 10.38 22.94 -12.45
CA LEU A 141 10.31 22.79 -13.89
C LEU A 141 8.91 22.99 -14.45
N VAL A 142 7.90 22.71 -13.65
CA VAL A 142 6.49 22.85 -14.00
C VAL A 142 5.69 23.36 -12.81
N GLU A 143 4.61 24.07 -13.12
CA GLU A 143 3.54 24.46 -12.20
C GLU A 143 2.23 23.85 -12.69
N PRO A 144 1.18 23.76 -11.88
CA PRO A 144 -0.12 23.21 -12.30
C PRO A 144 -0.64 23.84 -13.60
N GLU A 145 -0.43 25.13 -13.79
CA GLU A 145 -0.88 25.96 -14.92
C GLU A 145 0.06 25.91 -16.12
N THR A 146 1.23 25.27 -16.01
CA THR A 146 2.19 25.18 -17.12
C THR A 146 1.54 24.51 -18.33
N GLU A 147 1.49 25.24 -19.45
CA GLU A 147 0.88 24.76 -20.70
C GLU A 147 1.83 23.86 -21.51
N PHE A 148 1.31 22.76 -21.95
CA PHE A 148 1.92 21.84 -22.92
C PHE A 148 1.11 21.87 -24.20
N LYS A 149 1.70 22.30 -25.28
CA LYS A 149 1.07 22.44 -26.59
C LYS A 149 1.54 21.36 -27.55
N ASN A 150 0.67 21.04 -28.52
CA ASN A 150 0.95 20.07 -29.58
C ASN A 150 1.36 18.70 -29.03
N LEU A 151 0.68 18.20 -27.97
CA LEU A 151 0.87 16.86 -27.48
C LEU A 151 0.46 15.85 -28.55
N GLU A 152 1.40 15.09 -29.04
CA GLU A 152 1.18 14.05 -30.05
C GLU A 152 0.33 12.92 -29.44
N LYS A 153 -0.19 12.04 -30.30
CA LYS A 153 -0.92 10.85 -29.83
C LYS A 153 -0.02 9.66 -29.56
N ASN A 154 1.18 9.71 -30.10
CA ASN A 154 2.20 8.69 -29.93
C ASN A 154 3.57 9.36 -29.87
N ILE A 155 4.46 8.84 -29.02
CA ILE A 155 5.88 9.21 -28.99
C ILE A 155 6.74 7.96 -29.02
N GLN A 156 7.88 8.06 -29.68
CA GLN A 156 8.87 6.98 -29.70
C GLN A 156 9.79 7.10 -28.48
N CYS A 157 9.91 6.04 -27.70
CA CYS A 157 10.81 5.94 -26.56
C CYS A 157 11.74 4.73 -26.76
N GLY A 158 12.92 4.96 -27.34
CA GLY A 158 13.81 3.90 -27.77
C GLY A 158 13.13 2.97 -28.78
N LYS A 159 13.05 1.66 -28.45
CA LYS A 159 12.36 0.66 -29.29
C LYS A 159 10.84 0.56 -29.04
N TYR A 160 10.32 1.29 -28.08
CA TYR A 160 8.89 1.25 -27.71
C TYR A 160 8.18 2.51 -28.18
N THR A 161 6.90 2.37 -28.53
CA THR A 161 6.00 3.48 -28.80
C THR A 161 5.05 3.65 -27.63
N ILE A 162 5.00 4.84 -27.05
CA ILE A 162 4.03 5.21 -26.03
C ILE A 162 2.87 5.91 -26.72
N SER A 163 1.66 5.43 -26.52
CA SER A 163 0.44 5.96 -27.12
C SER A 163 -0.52 6.49 -26.05
N GLU A 164 -1.32 7.50 -26.42
CA GLU A 164 -2.45 7.87 -25.56
C GLU A 164 -3.50 6.75 -25.54
N TYR A 165 -4.05 6.49 -24.36
CA TYR A 165 -5.09 5.49 -24.19
C TYR A 165 -6.45 5.96 -24.74
N ASP A 166 -6.70 7.28 -24.73
CA ASP A 166 -7.91 7.89 -25.31
C ASP A 166 -7.52 8.93 -26.37
N LYS A 167 -7.96 8.68 -27.61
CA LYS A 167 -7.70 9.57 -28.77
C LYS A 167 -8.39 10.94 -28.60
N LYS A 168 -9.38 11.07 -27.71
CA LYS A 168 -10.11 12.33 -27.44
C LYS A 168 -9.35 13.28 -26.51
N ILE A 169 -8.25 12.85 -25.89
CA ILE A 169 -7.42 13.74 -25.08
C ILE A 169 -6.93 14.88 -25.97
N PRO A 170 -7.16 16.17 -25.59
CA PRO A 170 -6.70 17.32 -26.35
C PRO A 170 -5.17 17.34 -26.51
N SER A 171 -4.71 18.02 -27.58
CA SER A 171 -3.28 18.24 -27.81
C SER A 171 -2.67 19.33 -26.94
N ASP A 172 -3.52 20.23 -26.42
CA ASP A 172 -3.06 21.35 -25.61
C ASP A 172 -3.71 21.22 -24.22
N LEU A 173 -2.87 21.08 -23.19
CA LEU A 173 -3.30 20.83 -21.82
C LEU A 173 -2.34 21.49 -20.85
N THR A 174 -2.84 21.94 -19.70
CA THR A 174 -2.00 22.29 -18.55
C THR A 174 -1.48 21.03 -17.85
N ALA A 175 -0.43 21.16 -17.00
CA ALA A 175 0.09 20.05 -16.21
C ALA A 175 -1.01 19.43 -15.31
N GLU A 176 -1.85 20.26 -14.70
CA GLU A 176 -3.02 19.82 -13.93
C GLU A 176 -3.98 18.99 -14.80
N GLN A 177 -4.34 19.50 -15.98
CA GLN A 177 -5.24 18.80 -16.89
C GLN A 177 -4.67 17.47 -17.40
N ILE A 178 -3.35 17.38 -17.59
CA ILE A 178 -2.65 16.13 -17.94
C ILE A 178 -2.84 15.09 -16.82
N LEU A 179 -2.70 15.49 -15.56
CA LEU A 179 -2.90 14.59 -14.43
C LEU A 179 -4.36 14.15 -14.29
N ILE A 180 -5.30 15.11 -14.34
CA ILE A 180 -6.76 14.85 -14.25
C ILE A 180 -7.22 13.87 -15.34
N ARG A 181 -6.74 14.04 -16.56
CA ARG A 181 -7.06 13.17 -17.70
C ARG A 181 -6.20 11.93 -17.78
N SER A 182 -5.23 11.77 -16.88
CA SER A 182 -4.26 10.67 -16.91
C SER A 182 -3.56 10.53 -18.28
N GLY A 183 -3.24 11.65 -18.95
CA GLY A 183 -2.57 11.66 -20.25
C GLY A 183 -1.19 10.99 -20.20
N HIS A 184 -0.93 10.08 -21.14
CA HIS A 184 0.34 9.36 -21.20
C HIS A 184 1.46 10.27 -21.73
N ILE A 185 1.22 10.89 -22.87
CA ILE A 185 2.22 11.73 -23.56
C ILE A 185 2.53 12.96 -22.72
N GLY A 186 1.49 13.62 -22.17
CA GLY A 186 1.66 14.75 -21.28
C GLY A 186 2.51 14.41 -20.04
N SER A 187 2.30 13.25 -19.43
CA SER A 187 3.09 12.80 -18.28
C SER A 187 4.57 12.58 -18.66
N VAL A 188 4.86 12.05 -19.82
CA VAL A 188 6.24 11.95 -20.32
C VAL A 188 6.85 13.34 -20.50
N ARG A 189 6.11 14.28 -21.08
CA ARG A 189 6.56 15.66 -21.27
C ARG A 189 6.83 16.41 -19.95
N ILE A 190 6.06 16.14 -18.92
CA ILE A 190 6.29 16.67 -17.56
C ILE A 190 7.59 16.11 -16.98
N GLY A 191 7.83 14.81 -17.11
CA GLY A 191 9.02 14.16 -16.54
C GLY A 191 10.32 14.39 -17.33
N GLN A 192 10.22 14.63 -18.62
CA GLN A 192 11.37 14.70 -19.53
C GLN A 192 12.38 15.83 -19.17
N PRO A 193 11.97 17.05 -18.79
CA PRO A 193 12.90 18.12 -18.41
C PRO A 193 13.73 17.83 -17.15
N SER A 194 13.23 16.98 -16.24
CA SER A 194 13.97 16.59 -15.01
C SER A 194 15.24 15.80 -15.36
N GLY A 195 15.22 15.08 -16.48
CA GLY A 195 16.29 14.13 -16.81
C GLY A 195 16.34 12.95 -15.83
N LEU A 196 17.09 11.92 -16.20
CA LEU A 196 17.11 10.66 -15.46
C LEU A 196 17.67 10.81 -14.03
N GLU A 197 18.74 11.56 -13.87
CA GLU A 197 19.45 11.65 -12.58
C GLU A 197 18.65 12.43 -11.53
N LYS A 198 18.07 13.57 -11.91
CA LYS A 198 17.23 14.34 -10.98
C LYS A 198 15.95 13.57 -10.62
N PHE A 199 15.32 12.96 -11.62
CA PHE A 199 14.13 12.13 -11.37
C PHE A 199 14.43 10.97 -10.41
N LYS A 200 15.54 10.24 -10.62
CA LYS A 200 15.98 9.20 -9.70
C LYS A 200 16.22 9.72 -8.29
N LYS A 201 16.86 10.89 -8.16
CA LYS A 201 17.11 11.51 -6.86
C LYS A 201 15.80 11.74 -6.10
N VAL A 202 14.81 12.38 -6.73
CA VAL A 202 13.49 12.60 -6.11
C VAL A 202 12.82 11.27 -5.74
N MET A 203 12.86 10.26 -6.62
CA MET A 203 12.28 8.94 -6.30
C MET A 203 13.00 8.26 -5.14
N ASN A 204 14.31 8.43 -4.98
CA ASN A 204 15.07 7.93 -3.84
C ASN A 204 14.70 8.66 -2.53
N GLU A 205 14.54 9.97 -2.56
CA GLU A 205 14.11 10.76 -1.41
C GLU A 205 12.71 10.35 -0.95
N LEU A 206 11.83 9.99 -1.88
CA LEU A 206 10.52 9.41 -1.61
C LEU A 206 10.58 7.92 -1.24
N THR A 207 11.75 7.31 -1.15
CA THR A 207 11.96 5.88 -0.87
C THR A 207 11.27 4.93 -1.85
N LEU A 208 10.88 5.41 -3.03
CA LEU A 208 10.19 4.62 -4.06
C LEU A 208 11.14 3.71 -4.84
N ILE A 209 12.39 4.11 -4.98
CA ILE A 209 13.47 3.27 -5.53
C ILE A 209 14.57 3.17 -4.49
N LYS A 210 15.07 1.97 -4.24
CA LYS A 210 16.31 1.80 -3.48
C LYS A 210 17.47 1.93 -4.44
N SER A 211 18.53 2.63 -4.05
CA SER A 211 19.83 2.49 -4.71
C SER A 211 20.23 1.02 -4.64
N LEU A 212 20.35 0.39 -5.79
CA LEU A 212 20.93 -0.94 -5.93
C LEU A 212 22.40 -0.88 -5.61
#